data_7673b1da6912f9835e2c8ddec7c859c2
#
_entry.id   7673b1da6912f9835e2c8ddec7c859c2
#
_cell.length_a   1.000
_cell.length_b   1.000
_cell.length_c   1.000
_cell.angle_alpha   90.00
_cell.angle_beta   90.00
_cell.angle_gamma   90.00
#
_symmetry.space_group_name_H-M   'P 1'
#
loop_
_entity.id
_entity.type
_entity.pdbx_description
1 polymer ?
#
loop_
_entity_poly.entity_id
_entity_poly.type
_entity_poly.pdbx_seq_one_letter_code
_entity_poly.pdbx_strand_id
1 'polypeptide(L)'
;LNEEVGPQKIREYVYYMETKEPLPAEQPTDEPYFMGLCRNTAYYFYYEREHVTTLDYAFLATVQTKSEGYTIYADLCAIPQETLRKHNITFKKIPRDIARL
;
A
#
# COMPACT_ATOMS: atom_id res chain seq x y z
N LEU A 1 -13.10 7.51 -22.60
CA LEU A 1 -12.86 7.49 -22.04
C LEU A 1 -12.26 7.52 -21.47
N ASN A 2 -11.80 7.77 -21.20
CA ASN A 2 -11.14 7.69 -20.56
C ASN A 2 -11.03 7.51 -19.79
N GLU A 3 -11.02 7.17 -19.89
CA GLU A 3 -11.16 7.05 -18.80
C GLU A 3 -10.08 6.81 -17.99
N GLU A 4 -9.86 7.50 -17.07
CA GLU A 4 -8.83 7.29 -16.24
C GLU A 4 -9.05 6.15 -15.33
N VAL A 5 -7.98 5.39 -14.96
CA VAL A 5 -8.07 4.35 -13.95
C VAL A 5 -8.06 5.01 -12.59
N GLY A 6 -9.15 4.86 -11.82
CA GLY A 6 -9.25 5.50 -10.52
C GLY A 6 -8.42 4.79 -9.47
N PRO A 7 -8.20 5.45 -8.32
CA PRO A 7 -7.40 4.86 -7.24
C PRO A 7 -7.94 3.51 -6.76
N GLN A 8 -9.25 3.36 -6.74
CA GLN A 8 -9.84 2.11 -6.28
C GLN A 8 -9.46 0.94 -7.19
N LYS A 9 -9.46 1.17 -8.50
CA LYS A 9 -9.08 0.11 -9.43
C LYS A 9 -7.62 -0.25 -9.30
N ILE A 10 -6.76 0.73 -9.07
CA ILE A 10 -5.34 0.48 -8.89
C ILE A 10 -5.13 -0.32 -7.63
N ARG A 11 -5.84 0.01 -6.54
CA ARG A 11 -5.78 -0.73 -5.29
C ARG A 11 -6.14 -2.20 -5.51
N GLU A 12 -7.24 -2.43 -6.21
CA GLU A 12 -7.70 -3.79 -6.45
C GLU A 12 -6.69 -4.59 -7.25
N TYR A 13 -6.11 -3.96 -8.26
CA TYR A 13 -5.12 -4.61 -9.11
C TYR A 13 -3.87 -4.97 -8.31
N VAL A 14 -3.36 -4.02 -7.54
CA VAL A 14 -2.14 -4.24 -6.77
C VAL A 14 -2.35 -5.34 -5.74
N TYR A 15 -3.47 -5.30 -5.04
CA TYR A 15 -3.72 -6.31 -4.02
C TYR A 15 -3.81 -7.71 -4.65
N TYR A 16 -4.50 -7.81 -5.79
CA TYR A 16 -4.63 -9.09 -6.46
C TYR A 16 -3.27 -9.59 -6.96
N MET A 17 -2.45 -8.70 -7.48
CA MET A 17 -1.13 -9.11 -7.95
C MET A 17 -0.26 -9.63 -6.82
N GLU A 18 -0.39 -9.05 -5.63
CA GLU A 18 0.41 -9.47 -4.50
C GLU A 18 -0.13 -10.73 -3.82
N THR A 19 -1.43 -10.85 -3.71
CA THR A 19 -2.02 -11.90 -2.89
C THR A 19 -2.75 -12.96 -3.68
N LYS A 20 -3.07 -12.68 -4.94
CA LYS A 20 -3.92 -13.53 -5.78
C LYS A 20 -5.33 -13.65 -5.22
N GLU A 21 -5.72 -12.69 -4.40
CA GLU A 21 -7.05 -12.65 -3.82
C GLU A 21 -7.67 -11.29 -4.06
N PRO A 22 -9.00 -11.23 -4.13
CA PRO A 22 -9.65 -9.94 -4.35
C PRO A 22 -9.51 -9.05 -3.12
N LEU A 23 -9.54 -7.75 -3.36
CA LEU A 23 -9.48 -6.78 -2.27
C LEU A 23 -10.71 -6.96 -1.39
N PRO A 24 -10.54 -7.03 -0.05
CA PRO A 24 -11.69 -7.15 0.83
C PRO A 24 -12.69 -6.01 0.64
N ALA A 25 -13.96 -6.35 0.66
CA ALA A 25 -15.01 -5.36 0.42
C ALA A 25 -15.09 -4.33 1.53
N GLU A 26 -14.85 -4.79 2.78
CA GLU A 26 -14.91 -3.87 3.92
C GLU A 26 -13.52 -3.36 4.23
N GLN A 27 -13.40 -2.05 4.32
CA GLN A 27 -12.13 -1.39 4.61
C GLN A 27 -12.28 -0.55 5.86
N PRO A 28 -11.25 -0.55 6.74
CA PRO A 28 -11.35 0.28 7.96
C PRO A 28 -11.36 1.76 7.61
N THR A 29 -12.12 2.53 8.37
CA THR A 29 -12.20 3.94 8.13
C THR A 29 -11.07 4.72 8.79
N ASP A 30 -10.44 4.13 9.82
CA ASP A 30 -9.34 4.79 10.51
C ASP A 30 -7.98 4.43 9.94
N GLU A 31 -7.95 3.58 8.92
CA GLU A 31 -6.71 3.27 8.20
C GLU A 31 -7.02 3.30 6.70
N PRO A 32 -7.12 4.49 6.12
CA PRO A 32 -7.58 4.61 4.72
C PRO A 32 -6.66 3.97 3.70
N TYR A 33 -5.40 3.73 4.06
CA TYR A 33 -4.47 3.12 3.10
C TYR A 33 -4.33 1.60 3.29
N PHE A 34 -4.99 1.05 4.29
CA PHE A 34 -4.93 -0.38 4.55
C PHE A 34 -5.74 -1.13 3.50
N MET A 35 -5.14 -2.16 2.89
CA MET A 35 -5.84 -2.95 1.89
C MET A 35 -6.38 -4.24 2.44
N GLY A 36 -5.60 -4.94 3.24
CA GLY A 36 -6.04 -6.22 3.77
C GLY A 36 -4.91 -6.96 4.43
N LEU A 37 -5.27 -8.05 5.11
CA LEU A 37 -4.31 -8.93 5.77
C LEU A 37 -4.39 -10.28 5.07
N CYS A 38 -3.25 -10.75 4.57
CA CYS A 38 -3.20 -12.01 3.85
C CYS A 38 -1.93 -12.74 4.21
N ARG A 39 -2.05 -13.99 4.66
CA ARG A 39 -0.90 -14.83 4.99
C ARG A 39 0.03 -14.14 5.97
N ASN A 40 -0.53 -13.55 7.02
CA ASN A 40 0.23 -12.89 8.10
C ASN A 40 0.99 -11.66 7.64
N THR A 41 0.57 -11.07 6.54
CA THR A 41 1.17 -9.84 6.03
C THR A 41 0.07 -8.80 5.84
N ALA A 42 0.30 -7.61 6.40
CA ALA A 42 -0.64 -6.50 6.22
C ALA A 42 -0.20 -5.70 5.00
N TYR A 43 -1.14 -5.38 4.14
CA TYR A 43 -0.86 -4.68 2.89
C TYR A 43 -1.41 -3.27 2.93
N TYR A 44 -0.57 -2.29 2.61
CA TYR A 44 -0.93 -0.88 2.60
C TYR A 44 -0.63 -0.29 1.23
N PHE A 45 -1.52 0.58 0.77
CA PHE A 45 -1.36 1.26 -0.51
C PHE A 45 -1.42 2.76 -0.24
N TYR A 46 -0.26 3.36 0.02
CA TYR A 46 -0.15 4.77 0.35
C TYR A 46 -0.11 5.57 -0.92
N TYR A 47 -1.26 5.75 -1.54
CA TYR A 47 -1.38 6.37 -2.84
C TYR A 47 -2.24 7.61 -2.75
N GLU A 48 -1.74 8.72 -3.30
CA GLU A 48 -2.50 9.93 -3.48
C GLU A 48 -2.36 10.32 -4.93
N ARG A 49 -3.49 10.54 -5.58
CA ARG A 49 -3.48 10.77 -7.00
C ARG A 49 -2.72 12.03 -7.38
N GLU A 50 -2.87 13.09 -6.57
CA GLU A 50 -2.34 14.39 -6.90
C GLU A 50 -1.00 14.69 -6.25
N HIS A 51 -0.49 13.78 -5.42
CA HIS A 51 0.73 14.03 -4.67
C HIS A 51 1.64 12.83 -4.67
N VAL A 52 2.93 13.09 -4.63
CA VAL A 52 3.92 12.05 -4.41
C VAL A 52 3.88 11.67 -2.93
N THR A 53 3.82 10.37 -2.66
CA THR A 53 3.80 9.89 -1.28
C THR A 53 5.16 9.30 -0.92
N THR A 54 5.52 9.42 0.36
CA THR A 54 6.78 8.91 0.85
C THR A 54 6.53 8.05 2.09
N LEU A 55 7.02 6.82 2.05
CA LEU A 55 6.98 5.97 3.24
C LEU A 55 8.01 6.49 4.22
N ASP A 56 7.55 6.99 5.35
CA ASP A 56 8.42 7.57 6.36
C ASP A 56 7.91 7.19 7.74
N TYR A 57 8.60 7.69 8.75
CA TYR A 57 8.23 7.35 10.13
C TYR A 57 6.88 7.92 10.51
N ALA A 58 6.50 9.04 9.94
CA ALA A 58 5.19 9.62 10.21
C ALA A 58 4.10 8.67 9.72
N PHE A 59 4.29 8.06 8.55
CA PHE A 59 3.32 7.10 8.05
C PHE A 59 3.27 5.87 8.95
N LEU A 60 4.42 5.38 9.37
CA LEU A 60 4.47 4.18 10.22
C LEU A 60 3.75 4.42 11.54
N ALA A 61 3.75 5.66 12.03
CA ALA A 61 3.06 5.98 13.25
C ALA A 61 1.54 5.85 13.12
N THR A 62 1.03 5.87 11.90
CA THR A 62 -0.41 5.72 11.66
C THR A 62 -0.85 4.28 11.48
N VAL A 63 0.11 3.35 11.38
CA VAL A 63 -0.22 1.95 11.18
C VAL A 63 -0.74 1.36 12.48
N GLN A 64 -1.96 0.86 12.45
CA GLN A 64 -2.61 0.33 13.64
C GLN A 64 -2.78 -1.18 13.61
N THR A 65 -2.80 -1.76 12.43
CA THR A 65 -2.94 -3.20 12.28
C THR A 65 -1.65 -3.88 12.67
N LYS A 66 -1.73 -4.88 13.54
CA LYS A 66 -0.55 -5.64 13.94
C LYS A 66 -0.44 -6.88 13.09
N SER A 67 0.75 -7.14 12.59
CA SER A 67 0.98 -8.25 11.69
C SER A 67 2.42 -8.71 11.82
N GLU A 68 2.71 -9.91 11.32
CA GLU A 68 4.08 -10.41 11.32
C GLU A 68 4.92 -9.71 10.26
N GLY A 69 4.29 -9.26 9.20
CA GLY A 69 4.98 -8.54 8.14
C GLY A 69 4.09 -7.49 7.55
N TYR A 70 4.72 -6.56 6.85
CA TYR A 70 4.00 -5.46 6.21
C TYR A 70 4.54 -5.25 4.81
N THR A 71 3.65 -5.06 3.86
CA THR A 71 4.03 -4.64 2.51
C THR A 71 3.36 -3.31 2.26
N ILE A 72 4.16 -2.28 2.02
CA ILE A 72 3.67 -0.93 1.90
C ILE A 72 4.07 -0.34 0.55
N TYR A 73 3.09 0.08 -0.22
CA TYR A 73 3.31 0.74 -1.50
C TYR A 73 3.33 2.25 -1.30
N ALA A 74 4.32 2.91 -1.86
CA ALA A 74 4.40 4.37 -1.87
C ALA A 74 5.26 4.77 -3.06
N ASP A 75 5.31 6.06 -3.34
CA ASP A 75 6.14 6.52 -4.45
C ASP A 75 7.62 6.50 -4.07
N LEU A 76 7.92 6.91 -2.86
CA LEU A 76 9.30 7.00 -2.37
C LEU A 76 9.39 6.40 -0.99
N CYS A 77 10.62 6.12 -0.57
CA CYS A 77 10.87 5.57 0.76
C CYS A 77 12.00 6.35 1.42
N ALA A 78 11.71 6.92 2.57
CA ALA A 78 12.70 7.69 3.34
C ALA A 78 13.28 6.88 4.50
N ILE A 79 12.87 5.61 4.64
CA ILE A 79 13.32 4.78 5.75
C ILE A 79 14.48 3.90 5.28
N PRO A 80 15.56 3.82 6.05
CA PRO A 80 16.68 2.97 5.66
C PRO A 80 16.28 1.51 5.52
N GLN A 81 16.92 0.82 4.59
CA GLN A 81 16.62 -0.57 4.31
C GLN A 81 16.78 -1.44 5.57
N GLU A 82 17.78 -1.13 6.38
CA GLU A 82 17.99 -1.89 7.62
C GLU A 82 16.80 -1.81 8.54
N THR A 83 16.22 -0.62 8.67
CA THR A 83 15.08 -0.42 9.54
C THR A 83 13.87 -1.16 9.00
N LEU A 84 13.67 -1.13 7.68
CA LEU A 84 12.57 -1.86 7.08
C LEU A 84 12.69 -3.34 7.37
N ARG A 85 13.87 -3.92 7.18
CA ARG A 85 14.07 -5.33 7.45
C ARG A 85 13.87 -5.67 8.92
N LYS A 86 14.32 -4.78 9.80
CA LYS A 86 14.20 -5.01 11.22
C LYS A 86 12.74 -5.16 11.65
N HIS A 87 11.86 -4.44 10.98
CA HIS A 87 10.44 -4.47 11.31
C HIS A 87 9.61 -5.30 10.34
N ASN A 88 10.27 -6.06 9.47
CA ASN A 88 9.60 -6.93 8.50
C ASN A 88 8.70 -6.14 7.57
N ILE A 89 9.19 -5.00 7.12
CA ILE A 89 8.46 -4.14 6.19
C ILE A 89 9.09 -4.25 4.81
N THR A 90 8.26 -4.50 3.81
CA THR A 90 8.67 -4.52 2.42
C THR A 90 8.11 -3.28 1.75
N PHE A 91 8.99 -2.45 1.21
CA PHE A 91 8.59 -1.27 0.46
C PHE A 91 8.50 -1.63 -1.02
N LYS A 92 7.41 -1.22 -1.66
CA LYS A 92 7.27 -1.39 -3.10
C LYS A 92 6.80 -0.08 -3.71
N LYS A 93 7.36 0.24 -4.87
CA LYS A 93 7.02 1.47 -5.55
C LYS A 93 5.68 1.32 -6.24
N ILE A 94 4.85 2.35 -6.12
CA ILE A 94 3.52 2.33 -6.75
C ILE A 94 3.67 2.28 -8.26
N PRO A 95 2.92 1.38 -8.93
CA PRO A 95 2.98 1.28 -10.38
C PRO A 95 2.11 2.37 -11.03
N ARG A 96 2.62 3.61 -11.01
CA ARG A 96 1.84 4.73 -11.51
C ARG A 96 1.58 4.67 -13.01
N ASP A 97 2.38 3.88 -13.73
CA ASP A 97 2.13 3.72 -15.15
C ASP A 97 0.76 3.12 -15.42
N ILE A 98 0.27 2.28 -14.51
CA ILE A 98 -1.06 1.70 -14.65
C ILE A 98 -2.13 2.79 -14.61
N ALA A 99 -1.90 3.81 -13.80
CA ALA A 99 -2.88 4.88 -13.64
C ALA A 99 -3.01 5.75 -14.88
N ARG A 100 -2.11 5.60 -15.82
CA ARG A 100 -2.13 6.40 -17.05
C ARG A 100 -2.78 5.71 -18.23
N LEU A 101 -3.18 4.49 -18.03
CA LEU A 101 -3.79 3.73 -19.12
C LEU A 101 -5.23 4.12 -19.39
#